data_6a74b72b87ce569e5b8989ce6890e707
#
_entry.id   6a74b72b87ce569e5b8989ce6890e707
#
_cell.length_a   1.000
_cell.length_b   1.000
_cell.length_c   1.000
_cell.angle_alpha   90.00
_cell.angle_beta   90.00
_cell.angle_gamma   90.00
#
_symmetry.space_group_name_H-M   'P 1'
#
loop_
_entity.id
_entity.type
_entity.pdbx_description
1 polymer ?
#
loop_
_entity_poly.entity_id
_entity_poly.type
_entity_poly.pdbx_seq_one_letter_code
_entity_poly.pdbx_strand_id
1 'polypeptide(L)'
;MTKTMYLAALLAALAAPATGATSVRDDGGNTVTLDKPAMRVISMAPHVTELLFAAGGGSRIVGAVNYSDYPEAAKSIPRIGSNREIDLERVIAMKPDLIVAWMHNASERQIEMVRKLGVPVFLSDAQTLEGIPENVARLGQLMGTETVANAAALELRKQLAGLRSRYAGRPVVRTFYQVWDRPLYTLSGKHIITDALRLCGGENIFEKLTVVAPVVSVESVLQEDPEAIFGTAEKNYGGVALWKPYATLKATRNDNLFTVDGDLLNRAGPRMISGTAIMCEKLELARRHRKK
;
A
#
# COMPACT_ATOMS: atom_id res chain seq x y z
N MET A 1 -52.61 52.14 35.93
CA MET A 1 -51.39 52.19 35.10
C MET A 1 -50.67 50.87 35.23
N THR A 2 -50.98 49.90 34.35
CA THR A 2 -50.48 48.53 34.36
C THR A 2 -49.42 48.43 33.29
N LYS A 3 -48.12 48.23 33.67
CA LYS A 3 -47.00 47.95 32.79
C LYS A 3 -46.94 46.47 32.49
N THR A 4 -47.23 46.08 31.25
CA THR A 4 -47.06 44.73 30.71
C THR A 4 -45.61 44.56 30.25
N MET A 5 -44.85 43.71 30.92
CA MET A 5 -43.50 43.33 30.52
C MET A 5 -43.58 42.13 29.55
N TYR A 6 -43.20 42.35 28.27
CA TYR A 6 -43.03 41.26 27.28
C TYR A 6 -41.68 40.60 27.50
N LEU A 7 -41.68 39.32 27.90
CA LEU A 7 -40.50 38.46 27.99
C LEU A 7 -40.28 37.83 26.63
N ALA A 8 -39.32 38.35 25.86
CA ALA A 8 -38.90 37.77 24.60
C ALA A 8 -37.94 36.59 24.88
N ALA A 9 -38.44 35.36 24.77
CA ALA A 9 -37.64 34.16 24.83
C ALA A 9 -36.84 34.01 23.51
N LEU A 10 -35.54 34.22 23.56
CA LEU A 10 -34.60 34.01 22.45
C LEU A 10 -34.31 32.48 22.35
N LEU A 11 -34.98 31.77 21.43
CA LEU A 11 -34.60 30.40 21.05
C LEU A 11 -33.33 30.49 20.22
N ALA A 12 -32.19 30.24 20.82
CA ALA A 12 -30.96 29.94 20.11
C ALA A 12 -31.08 28.54 19.49
N ALA A 13 -31.44 28.44 18.24
CA ALA A 13 -31.38 27.21 17.47
C ALA A 13 -29.88 26.82 17.34
N LEU A 14 -29.45 25.80 18.07
CA LEU A 14 -28.19 25.12 17.86
C LEU A 14 -28.26 24.47 16.48
N ALA A 15 -27.76 25.17 15.46
CA ALA A 15 -27.48 24.56 14.15
C ALA A 15 -26.38 23.54 14.34
N ALA A 16 -26.74 22.24 14.47
CA ALA A 16 -25.80 21.17 14.32
C ALA A 16 -25.15 21.29 12.92
N PRO A 17 -23.83 21.19 12.79
CA PRO A 17 -23.20 21.18 11.47
C PRO A 17 -23.80 19.99 10.70
N ALA A 18 -24.49 20.29 9.59
CA ALA A 18 -24.90 19.27 8.64
C ALA A 18 -23.60 18.65 8.09
N THR A 19 -23.21 17.48 8.59
CA THR A 19 -22.16 16.67 7.99
C THR A 19 -22.69 16.21 6.64
N GLY A 20 -22.35 16.95 5.59
CA GLY A 20 -22.70 16.59 4.21
C GLY A 20 -22.12 15.23 3.86
N ALA A 21 -22.77 14.51 2.94
CA ALA A 21 -22.26 13.27 2.40
C ALA A 21 -20.83 13.46 1.86
N THR A 22 -19.93 12.55 2.20
CA THR A 22 -18.55 12.55 1.72
C THR A 22 -18.41 11.57 0.59
N SER A 23 -17.85 12.01 -0.54
CA SER A 23 -17.59 11.16 -1.71
C SER A 23 -16.13 11.22 -2.09
N VAL A 24 -15.51 10.06 -2.27
CA VAL A 24 -14.13 9.91 -2.78
C VAL A 24 -14.08 8.91 -3.91
N ARG A 25 -13.11 9.05 -4.81
CA ARG A 25 -12.82 8.04 -5.83
C ARG A 25 -11.78 7.05 -5.30
N ASP A 26 -12.05 5.75 -5.42
CA ASP A 26 -11.11 4.68 -5.04
C ASP A 26 -10.08 4.40 -6.15
N ASP A 27 -9.10 3.50 -5.92
CA ASP A 27 -8.09 3.14 -6.91
C ASP A 27 -8.66 2.29 -8.06
N GLY A 28 -9.82 1.66 -7.87
CA GLY A 28 -10.57 0.97 -8.93
C GLY A 28 -11.40 1.92 -9.81
N GLY A 29 -11.38 3.23 -9.52
CA GLY A 29 -12.14 4.25 -10.24
C GLY A 29 -13.61 4.37 -9.83
N ASN A 30 -14.05 3.67 -8.77
CA ASN A 30 -15.41 3.76 -8.26
C ASN A 30 -15.55 4.95 -7.30
N THR A 31 -16.74 5.55 -7.28
CA THR A 31 -17.06 6.58 -6.27
C THR A 31 -17.63 5.89 -5.02
N VAL A 32 -17.00 6.13 -3.89
CA VAL A 32 -17.46 5.67 -2.56
C VAL A 32 -18.07 6.85 -1.85
N THR A 33 -19.35 6.76 -1.50
CA THR A 33 -20.11 7.82 -0.82
C THR A 33 -20.59 7.32 0.53
N LEU A 34 -20.39 8.14 1.56
CA LEU A 34 -20.89 7.93 2.91
C LEU A 34 -21.69 9.14 3.38
N ASP A 35 -22.90 8.91 3.92
CA ASP A 35 -23.74 9.99 4.47
C ASP A 35 -23.17 10.57 5.77
N LYS A 36 -22.33 9.82 6.45
CA LYS A 36 -21.62 10.18 7.69
C LYS A 36 -20.26 9.52 7.74
N PRO A 37 -19.28 10.08 8.48
CA PRO A 37 -17.96 9.47 8.63
C PRO A 37 -18.02 8.03 9.12
N ALA A 38 -17.24 7.15 8.50
CA ALA A 38 -17.14 5.75 8.88
C ALA A 38 -16.60 5.60 10.31
N MET A 39 -17.29 4.81 11.11
CA MET A 39 -16.94 4.53 12.51
C MET A 39 -16.60 3.06 12.76
N ARG A 40 -16.94 2.17 11.80
CA ARG A 40 -16.73 0.72 11.91
C ARG A 40 -16.15 0.19 10.60
N VAL A 41 -14.83 0.12 10.53
CA VAL A 41 -14.09 -0.19 9.31
C VAL A 41 -13.56 -1.61 9.34
N ILE A 42 -13.74 -2.35 8.25
CA ILE A 42 -13.07 -3.64 8.01
C ILE A 42 -11.86 -3.41 7.10
N SER A 43 -10.72 -3.98 7.51
CA SER A 43 -9.47 -3.97 6.73
C SER A 43 -9.23 -5.35 6.11
N MET A 44 -9.22 -5.43 4.77
CA MET A 44 -9.06 -6.69 4.03
C MET A 44 -7.63 -6.93 3.51
N ALA A 45 -6.64 -6.13 3.93
CA ALA A 45 -5.22 -6.38 3.62
C ALA A 45 -4.31 -5.77 4.70
N PRO A 46 -3.10 -6.33 4.94
CA PRO A 46 -2.17 -5.77 5.93
C PRO A 46 -1.79 -4.32 5.67
N HIS A 47 -1.47 -3.94 4.43
CA HIS A 47 -1.15 -2.55 4.08
C HIS A 47 -2.35 -1.59 4.24
N VAL A 48 -3.58 -2.10 4.03
CA VAL A 48 -4.82 -1.32 4.28
C VAL A 48 -4.92 -0.98 5.77
N THR A 49 -4.60 -1.92 6.66
CA THR A 49 -4.54 -1.65 8.10
C THR A 49 -3.56 -0.51 8.40
N GLU A 50 -2.37 -0.53 7.80
CA GLU A 50 -1.37 0.52 7.96
C GLU A 50 -1.87 1.89 7.45
N LEU A 51 -2.53 1.92 6.28
CA LEU A 51 -3.12 3.14 5.71
C LEU A 51 -4.21 3.72 6.62
N LEU A 52 -5.10 2.87 7.15
CA LEU A 52 -6.16 3.28 8.08
C LEU A 52 -5.60 3.88 9.38
N PHE A 53 -4.53 3.29 9.93
CA PHE A 53 -3.83 3.86 11.09
C PHE A 53 -3.20 5.21 10.76
N ALA A 54 -2.50 5.31 9.63
CA ALA A 54 -1.89 6.56 9.18
C ALA A 54 -2.94 7.66 8.93
N ALA A 55 -4.13 7.28 8.45
CA ALA A 55 -5.26 8.18 8.27
C ALA A 55 -5.96 8.58 9.58
N GLY A 56 -5.49 8.11 10.76
CA GLY A 56 -6.10 8.42 12.06
C GLY A 56 -7.32 7.58 12.42
N GLY A 57 -7.61 6.51 11.65
CA GLY A 57 -8.76 5.63 11.83
C GLY A 57 -8.49 4.35 12.62
N GLY A 58 -7.34 4.20 13.26
CA GLY A 58 -6.95 2.96 13.93
C GLY A 58 -7.97 2.44 14.94
N SER A 59 -8.58 3.30 15.75
CA SER A 59 -9.63 2.96 16.73
C SER A 59 -10.97 2.57 16.09
N ARG A 60 -11.14 2.83 14.81
CA ARG A 60 -12.37 2.51 14.07
C ARG A 60 -12.31 1.16 13.35
N ILE A 61 -11.14 0.51 13.34
CA ILE A 61 -10.97 -0.80 12.71
C ILE A 61 -11.57 -1.86 13.65
N VAL A 62 -12.69 -2.43 13.24
CA VAL A 62 -13.40 -3.46 14.02
C VAL A 62 -13.01 -4.88 13.64
N GLY A 63 -12.38 -5.07 12.47
CA GLY A 63 -11.87 -6.36 12.00
C GLY A 63 -10.79 -6.19 10.95
N ALA A 64 -9.81 -7.09 10.94
CA ALA A 64 -8.71 -7.09 9.99
C ALA A 64 -8.33 -8.52 9.59
N VAL A 65 -7.77 -8.71 8.39
CA VAL A 65 -7.25 -10.00 7.96
C VAL A 65 -5.96 -10.37 8.71
N ASN A 66 -5.59 -11.65 8.63
CA ASN A 66 -4.33 -12.15 9.17
C ASN A 66 -3.13 -11.33 8.68
N TYR A 67 -2.05 -11.29 9.46
CA TYR A 67 -0.83 -10.53 9.18
C TYR A 67 -1.00 -8.99 9.19
N SER A 68 -2.15 -8.47 9.65
CA SER A 68 -2.37 -7.06 9.95
C SER A 68 -1.79 -6.73 11.33
N ASP A 69 -0.48 -6.69 11.45
CA ASP A 69 0.28 -6.67 12.70
C ASP A 69 1.08 -5.37 12.92
N TYR A 70 0.93 -4.41 12.04
CA TYR A 70 1.54 -3.08 12.17
C TYR A 70 0.49 -1.97 12.01
N PRO A 71 0.58 -0.91 12.85
CA PRO A 71 1.46 -0.75 14.02
C PRO A 71 1.13 -1.76 15.14
N GLU A 72 1.89 -1.76 16.22
CA GLU A 72 1.71 -2.73 17.33
C GLU A 72 0.25 -2.84 17.80
N ALA A 73 -0.47 -1.71 17.86
CA ALA A 73 -1.89 -1.65 18.21
C ALA A 73 -2.79 -2.48 17.27
N ALA A 74 -2.37 -2.74 16.03
CA ALA A 74 -3.14 -3.55 15.09
C ALA A 74 -3.23 -5.02 15.48
N LYS A 75 -2.32 -5.51 16.33
CA LYS A 75 -2.33 -6.91 16.80
C LYS A 75 -3.55 -7.26 17.64
N SER A 76 -4.14 -6.28 18.33
CA SER A 76 -5.34 -6.44 19.15
C SER A 76 -6.66 -6.49 18.36
N ILE A 77 -6.64 -6.13 17.07
CA ILE A 77 -7.83 -6.11 16.21
C ILE A 77 -8.32 -7.55 15.97
N PRO A 78 -9.62 -7.84 16.11
CA PRO A 78 -10.19 -9.14 15.80
C PRO A 78 -9.90 -9.58 14.36
N ARG A 79 -9.49 -10.84 14.15
CA ARG A 79 -9.19 -11.38 12.83
C ARG A 79 -10.46 -11.91 12.16
N ILE A 80 -10.58 -11.60 10.87
CA ILE A 80 -11.72 -12.00 10.01
C ILE A 80 -11.33 -13.05 8.97
N GLY A 81 -10.18 -13.70 9.12
CA GLY A 81 -9.64 -14.66 8.15
C GLY A 81 -8.40 -14.15 7.42
N SER A 82 -8.17 -14.64 6.22
CA SER A 82 -7.03 -14.28 5.37
C SER A 82 -7.49 -13.46 4.14
N ASN A 83 -6.53 -12.98 3.35
CA ASN A 83 -6.81 -12.36 2.06
C ASN A 83 -7.35 -13.34 0.99
N ARG A 84 -7.34 -14.65 1.26
CA ARG A 84 -7.89 -15.70 0.38
C ARG A 84 -9.24 -16.21 0.83
N GLU A 85 -9.50 -16.15 2.13
CA GLU A 85 -10.71 -16.67 2.75
C GLU A 85 -11.07 -15.82 3.97
N ILE A 86 -12.22 -15.15 3.91
CA ILE A 86 -12.75 -14.31 4.98
C ILE A 86 -14.00 -14.97 5.58
N ASP A 87 -14.15 -14.80 6.87
CA ASP A 87 -15.35 -15.17 7.62
C ASP A 87 -16.41 -14.08 7.45
N LEU A 88 -17.30 -14.28 6.47
CA LEU A 88 -18.39 -13.34 6.16
C LEU A 88 -19.37 -13.17 7.31
N GLU A 89 -19.68 -14.23 8.05
CA GLU A 89 -20.62 -14.16 9.18
C GLU A 89 -20.03 -13.25 10.26
N ARG A 90 -18.74 -13.37 10.51
CA ARG A 90 -18.01 -12.51 11.45
C ARG A 90 -17.98 -11.06 10.96
N VAL A 91 -17.76 -10.83 9.67
CA VAL A 91 -17.81 -9.47 9.08
C VAL A 91 -19.20 -8.87 9.29
N ILE A 92 -20.28 -9.61 8.99
CA ILE A 92 -21.67 -9.14 9.18
C ILE A 92 -21.95 -8.82 10.66
N ALA A 93 -21.53 -9.70 11.57
CA ALA A 93 -21.71 -9.50 13.01
C ALA A 93 -21.01 -8.24 13.53
N MET A 94 -19.91 -7.82 12.89
CA MET A 94 -19.20 -6.59 13.21
C MET A 94 -19.91 -5.31 12.73
N LYS A 95 -20.98 -5.41 11.94
CA LYS A 95 -21.79 -4.29 11.43
C LYS A 95 -20.91 -3.14 10.88
N PRO A 96 -20.06 -3.40 9.88
CA PRO A 96 -19.21 -2.35 9.31
C PRO A 96 -20.03 -1.32 8.53
N ASP A 97 -19.55 -0.09 8.51
CA ASP A 97 -20.06 1.01 7.69
C ASP A 97 -19.11 1.36 6.52
N LEU A 98 -17.91 0.79 6.54
CA LEU A 98 -16.95 0.85 5.45
C LEU A 98 -16.10 -0.43 5.41
N ILE A 99 -15.85 -0.95 4.22
CA ILE A 99 -14.88 -2.01 3.98
C ILE A 99 -13.78 -1.44 3.08
N VAL A 100 -12.51 -1.62 3.49
CA VAL A 100 -11.37 -1.24 2.66
C VAL A 100 -10.66 -2.51 2.21
N ALA A 101 -10.57 -2.71 0.90
CA ALA A 101 -10.07 -3.92 0.28
C ALA A 101 -8.93 -3.63 -0.70
N TRP A 102 -8.08 -4.62 -0.94
CA TRP A 102 -7.07 -4.62 -1.97
C TRP A 102 -7.48 -5.56 -3.10
N MET A 103 -7.49 -5.04 -4.34
CA MET A 103 -7.86 -5.82 -5.51
C MET A 103 -6.65 -6.56 -6.07
N HIS A 104 -6.69 -7.89 -5.97
CA HIS A 104 -5.78 -8.78 -6.66
C HIS A 104 -6.56 -10.03 -7.08
N ASN A 105 -6.04 -10.82 -8.01
CA ASN A 105 -6.74 -11.97 -8.61
C ASN A 105 -7.37 -12.93 -7.59
N ALA A 106 -6.73 -13.13 -6.42
CA ALA A 106 -7.24 -14.04 -5.39
C ALA A 106 -8.34 -13.41 -4.50
N SER A 107 -8.49 -12.08 -4.46
CA SER A 107 -9.45 -11.38 -3.61
C SER A 107 -10.74 -10.95 -4.34
N GLU A 108 -10.79 -11.03 -5.66
CA GLU A 108 -11.91 -10.55 -6.47
C GLU A 108 -13.25 -11.16 -6.03
N ARG A 109 -13.28 -12.49 -5.89
CA ARG A 109 -14.47 -13.20 -5.40
C ARG A 109 -14.91 -12.72 -4.00
N GLN A 110 -13.99 -12.43 -3.12
CA GLN A 110 -14.29 -11.98 -1.76
C GLN A 110 -14.81 -10.54 -1.75
N ILE A 111 -14.24 -9.68 -2.60
CA ILE A 111 -14.73 -8.31 -2.80
C ILE A 111 -16.17 -8.33 -3.33
N GLU A 112 -16.50 -9.22 -4.27
CA GLU A 112 -17.88 -9.40 -4.75
C GLU A 112 -18.81 -9.85 -3.64
N MET A 113 -18.36 -10.78 -2.78
CA MET A 113 -19.19 -11.24 -1.65
C MET A 113 -19.48 -10.12 -0.65
N VAL A 114 -18.47 -9.32 -0.28
CA VAL A 114 -18.67 -8.20 0.66
C VAL A 114 -19.50 -7.07 0.03
N ARG A 115 -19.41 -6.83 -1.28
CA ARG A 115 -20.28 -5.86 -1.97
C ARG A 115 -21.75 -6.22 -1.87
N LYS A 116 -22.10 -7.53 -1.91
CA LYS A 116 -23.48 -8.01 -1.75
C LYS A 116 -24.06 -7.73 -0.37
N LEU A 117 -23.24 -7.39 0.63
CA LEU A 117 -23.69 -6.96 1.95
C LEU A 117 -24.29 -5.54 1.93
N GLY A 118 -24.16 -4.79 0.84
CA GLY A 118 -24.63 -3.41 0.73
C GLY A 118 -23.77 -2.40 1.51
N VAL A 119 -22.62 -2.82 2.05
CA VAL A 119 -21.66 -1.94 2.72
C VAL A 119 -20.76 -1.28 1.70
N PRO A 120 -20.51 0.04 1.76
CA PRO A 120 -19.55 0.71 0.89
C PRO A 120 -18.16 0.07 0.94
N VAL A 121 -17.57 -0.16 -0.25
CA VAL A 121 -16.24 -0.77 -0.39
C VAL A 121 -15.30 0.22 -1.07
N PHE A 122 -14.21 0.56 -0.42
CA PHE A 122 -13.10 1.34 -0.99
C PHE A 122 -11.99 0.39 -1.43
N LEU A 123 -11.60 0.44 -2.70
CA LEU A 123 -10.46 -0.33 -3.23
C LEU A 123 -9.17 0.47 -3.09
N SER A 124 -8.20 -0.09 -2.36
CA SER A 124 -6.85 0.47 -2.21
C SER A 124 -5.88 -0.39 -3.00
N ASP A 125 -5.42 0.12 -4.15
CA ASP A 125 -4.51 -0.56 -5.07
C ASP A 125 -3.56 0.45 -5.73
N ALA A 126 -2.75 1.12 -4.92
CA ALA A 126 -1.81 2.13 -5.37
C ALA A 126 -0.80 1.53 -6.37
N GLN A 127 -0.78 2.06 -7.60
CA GLN A 127 0.15 1.64 -8.67
C GLN A 127 1.45 2.47 -8.67
N THR A 128 1.48 3.57 -7.92
CA THR A 128 2.62 4.47 -7.75
C THR A 128 2.84 4.80 -6.28
N LEU A 129 4.04 5.21 -5.94
CA LEU A 129 4.37 5.64 -4.58
C LEU A 129 3.52 6.85 -4.12
N GLU A 130 3.14 7.74 -5.04
CA GLU A 130 2.27 8.87 -4.73
C GLU A 130 0.84 8.44 -4.36
N GLY A 131 0.36 7.31 -4.88
CA GLY A 131 -0.93 6.73 -4.51
C GLY A 131 -1.05 6.39 -3.02
N ILE A 132 0.07 6.16 -2.32
CA ILE A 132 0.06 5.87 -0.88
C ILE A 132 -0.44 7.08 -0.07
N PRO A 133 0.18 8.28 -0.12
CA PRO A 133 -0.34 9.45 0.57
C PRO A 133 -1.71 9.89 0.07
N GLU A 134 -2.06 9.65 -1.20
CA GLU A 134 -3.41 9.90 -1.72
C GLU A 134 -4.44 9.01 -1.03
N ASN A 135 -4.15 7.71 -0.88
CA ASN A 135 -5.03 6.76 -0.16
C ASN A 135 -5.20 7.16 1.30
N VAL A 136 -4.12 7.58 1.98
CA VAL A 136 -4.20 8.08 3.37
C VAL A 136 -5.16 9.25 3.46
N ALA A 137 -5.05 10.25 2.56
CA ALA A 137 -5.92 11.42 2.56
C ALA A 137 -7.39 11.06 2.28
N ARG A 138 -7.64 10.21 1.26
CA ARG A 138 -9.01 9.76 0.89
C ARG A 138 -9.68 8.96 2.02
N LEU A 139 -8.93 8.07 2.67
CA LEU A 139 -9.43 7.32 3.83
C LEU A 139 -9.73 8.25 5.02
N GLY A 140 -8.91 9.29 5.22
CA GLY A 140 -9.18 10.33 6.20
C GLY A 140 -10.51 11.06 5.96
N GLN A 141 -10.80 11.39 4.71
CA GLN A 141 -12.09 12.00 4.34
C GLN A 141 -13.27 11.07 4.66
N LEU A 142 -13.19 9.79 4.28
CA LEU A 142 -14.24 8.82 4.57
C LEU A 142 -14.45 8.60 6.07
N MET A 143 -13.42 8.79 6.87
CA MET A 143 -13.49 8.62 8.33
C MET A 143 -13.68 9.94 9.10
N GLY A 144 -13.69 11.12 8.44
CA GLY A 144 -13.74 12.41 9.14
C GLY A 144 -12.51 12.64 10.04
N THR A 145 -11.35 12.22 9.59
CA THR A 145 -10.06 12.33 10.28
C THR A 145 -9.05 13.13 9.45
N GLU A 146 -9.54 14.04 8.60
CA GLU A 146 -8.77 14.77 7.57
C GLU A 146 -7.56 15.48 8.15
N THR A 147 -7.67 16.06 9.34
CA THR A 147 -6.55 16.77 9.97
C THR A 147 -5.35 15.84 10.19
N VAL A 148 -5.59 14.63 10.70
CA VAL A 148 -4.52 13.63 10.93
C VAL A 148 -4.05 13.08 9.60
N ALA A 149 -4.97 12.69 8.74
CA ALA A 149 -4.68 12.08 7.44
C ALA A 149 -3.87 13.02 6.53
N ASN A 150 -4.26 14.30 6.43
CA ASN A 150 -3.56 15.27 5.60
C ASN A 150 -2.16 15.57 6.13
N ALA A 151 -1.97 15.64 7.45
CA ALA A 151 -0.65 15.79 8.05
C ALA A 151 0.25 14.58 7.73
N ALA A 152 -0.27 13.35 7.88
CA ALA A 152 0.45 12.14 7.54
C ALA A 152 0.78 12.07 6.03
N ALA A 153 -0.19 12.36 5.16
CA ALA A 153 0.01 12.38 3.71
C ALA A 153 1.07 13.41 3.29
N LEU A 154 1.08 14.60 3.92
CA LEU A 154 2.09 15.61 3.66
C LEU A 154 3.50 15.13 4.04
N GLU A 155 3.63 14.47 5.19
CA GLU A 155 4.91 13.93 5.64
C GLU A 155 5.43 12.84 4.69
N LEU A 156 4.56 11.92 4.24
CA LEU A 156 4.91 10.89 3.26
C LEU A 156 5.36 11.52 1.93
N ARG A 157 4.68 12.57 1.44
CA ARG A 157 5.08 13.32 0.24
C ARG A 157 6.44 14.00 0.41
N LYS A 158 6.74 14.58 1.59
CA LYS A 158 8.06 15.15 1.87
C LYS A 158 9.16 14.10 1.79
N GLN A 159 8.93 12.92 2.35
CA GLN A 159 9.88 11.81 2.28
C GLN A 159 10.12 11.38 0.82
N LEU A 160 9.05 11.23 0.04
CA LEU A 160 9.16 10.92 -1.40
C LEU A 160 9.90 12.00 -2.18
N ALA A 161 9.60 13.28 -1.93
CA ALA A 161 10.29 14.40 -2.56
C ALA A 161 11.79 14.42 -2.21
N GLY A 162 12.13 14.13 -0.96
CA GLY A 162 13.52 13.99 -0.51
C GLY A 162 14.27 12.87 -1.24
N LEU A 163 13.64 11.70 -1.40
CA LEU A 163 14.21 10.59 -2.16
C LEU A 163 14.37 10.95 -3.64
N ARG A 164 13.34 11.52 -4.28
CA ARG A 164 13.41 11.97 -5.69
C ARG A 164 14.57 12.95 -5.90
N SER A 165 14.69 13.97 -5.06
CA SER A 165 15.77 14.94 -5.14
C SER A 165 17.16 14.31 -4.98
N ARG A 166 17.31 13.38 -4.01
CA ARG A 166 18.58 12.71 -3.72
C ARG A 166 19.05 11.79 -4.84
N TYR A 167 18.12 11.14 -5.53
CA TYR A 167 18.45 10.13 -6.54
C TYR A 167 18.16 10.57 -7.99
N ALA A 168 17.72 11.82 -8.20
CA ALA A 168 17.54 12.40 -9.51
C ALA A 168 18.84 12.37 -10.34
N GLY A 169 18.75 11.96 -11.62
CA GLY A 169 19.89 11.95 -12.54
C GLY A 169 21.00 10.94 -12.20
N ARG A 170 20.78 10.03 -11.26
CA ARG A 170 21.74 8.95 -11.00
C ARG A 170 21.84 8.00 -12.20
N PRO A 171 23.03 7.46 -12.51
CA PRO A 171 23.21 6.49 -13.59
C PRO A 171 22.26 5.29 -13.40
N VAL A 172 21.58 4.92 -14.48
CA VAL A 172 20.60 3.82 -14.45
C VAL A 172 21.27 2.50 -14.07
N VAL A 173 20.61 1.72 -13.20
CA VAL A 173 20.99 0.34 -12.84
C VAL A 173 19.93 -0.61 -13.37
N ARG A 174 20.30 -1.48 -14.32
CA ARG A 174 19.41 -2.54 -14.82
C ARG A 174 19.16 -3.56 -13.73
N THR A 175 17.90 -3.76 -13.38
CA THR A 175 17.51 -4.44 -12.14
C THR A 175 16.48 -5.52 -12.42
N PHE A 176 16.65 -6.69 -11.82
CA PHE A 176 15.65 -7.72 -11.73
C PHE A 176 15.03 -7.72 -10.33
N TYR A 177 13.69 -7.72 -10.25
CA TYR A 177 12.98 -7.92 -9.00
C TYR A 177 12.33 -9.29 -8.95
N GLN A 178 12.78 -10.15 -8.04
CA GLN A 178 12.25 -11.50 -7.84
C GLN A 178 11.20 -11.48 -6.74
N VAL A 179 9.96 -11.82 -7.09
CA VAL A 179 8.85 -11.98 -6.13
C VAL A 179 8.85 -13.40 -5.54
N TRP A 180 9.11 -14.40 -6.40
CA TRP A 180 9.03 -15.83 -6.05
C TRP A 180 10.00 -16.63 -6.92
N ASP A 181 10.43 -17.82 -6.45
CA ASP A 181 11.44 -18.60 -7.16
C ASP A 181 10.89 -19.80 -7.96
N ARG A 182 9.74 -20.37 -7.56
CA ARG A 182 9.17 -21.57 -8.21
C ARG A 182 7.65 -21.58 -8.23
N PRO A 183 7.02 -21.18 -9.34
CA PRO A 183 7.64 -20.62 -10.55
C PRO A 183 8.28 -19.26 -10.30
N LEU A 184 9.22 -18.86 -11.18
CA LEU A 184 9.93 -17.59 -11.04
C LEU A 184 9.01 -16.43 -11.43
N TYR A 185 8.49 -15.70 -10.43
CA TYR A 185 7.67 -14.51 -10.64
C TYR A 185 8.50 -13.23 -10.55
N THR A 186 8.19 -12.29 -11.42
CA THR A 186 8.68 -10.91 -11.38
C THR A 186 7.52 -9.93 -11.45
N LEU A 187 7.84 -8.63 -11.62
CA LEU A 187 6.88 -7.54 -11.73
C LEU A 187 7.12 -6.76 -13.02
N SER A 188 6.04 -6.26 -13.63
CA SER A 188 6.12 -5.40 -14.80
C SER A 188 6.17 -3.91 -14.41
N GLY A 189 6.21 -3.04 -15.42
CA GLY A 189 6.18 -1.59 -15.26
C GLY A 189 4.92 -1.02 -14.63
N LYS A 190 3.87 -1.83 -14.53
CA LYS A 190 2.58 -1.43 -13.93
C LYS A 190 2.53 -1.60 -12.41
N HIS A 191 3.54 -2.19 -11.78
CA HIS A 191 3.55 -2.45 -10.35
C HIS A 191 4.27 -1.34 -9.59
N ILE A 192 3.78 -0.96 -8.42
CA ILE A 192 4.33 0.09 -7.54
C ILE A 192 5.82 -0.11 -7.20
N ILE A 193 6.30 -1.35 -7.11
CA ILE A 193 7.73 -1.64 -6.89
C ILE A 193 8.59 -1.16 -8.07
N THR A 194 8.07 -1.23 -9.31
CA THR A 194 8.78 -0.66 -10.46
C THR A 194 8.83 0.87 -10.41
N ASP A 195 7.79 1.52 -9.87
CA ASP A 195 7.81 2.96 -9.60
C ASP A 195 8.88 3.30 -8.54
N ALA A 196 9.00 2.48 -7.48
CA ALA A 196 10.06 2.61 -6.48
C ALA A 196 11.46 2.44 -7.07
N LEU A 197 11.66 1.46 -7.97
CA LEU A 197 12.93 1.29 -8.69
C LEU A 197 13.27 2.53 -9.52
N ARG A 198 12.32 3.05 -10.31
CA ARG A 198 12.51 4.24 -11.15
C ARG A 198 12.89 5.47 -10.30
N LEU A 199 12.24 5.67 -9.16
CA LEU A 199 12.58 6.76 -8.24
C LEU A 199 14.05 6.71 -7.83
N CYS A 200 14.59 5.49 -7.62
CA CYS A 200 15.98 5.27 -7.23
C CYS A 200 16.97 5.26 -8.42
N GLY A 201 16.50 5.48 -9.67
CA GLY A 201 17.28 5.34 -10.88
C GLY A 201 17.58 3.88 -11.25
N GLY A 202 16.70 2.96 -10.87
CA GLY A 202 16.69 1.58 -11.35
C GLY A 202 15.80 1.42 -12.59
N GLU A 203 16.17 0.53 -13.49
CA GLU A 203 15.38 0.10 -14.64
C GLU A 203 15.00 -1.36 -14.45
N ASN A 204 13.71 -1.64 -14.38
CA ASN A 204 13.24 -3.01 -14.32
C ASN A 204 13.37 -3.66 -15.70
N ILE A 205 14.19 -4.72 -15.83
CA ILE A 205 14.46 -5.40 -17.10
C ILE A 205 13.20 -6.00 -17.74
N PHE A 206 12.12 -6.23 -16.97
CA PHE A 206 10.83 -6.73 -17.43
C PHE A 206 9.70 -5.69 -17.40
N GLU A 207 10.01 -4.40 -17.34
CA GLU A 207 8.98 -3.35 -17.25
C GLU A 207 7.97 -3.34 -18.39
N LYS A 208 8.36 -3.81 -19.58
CA LYS A 208 7.51 -3.80 -20.80
C LYS A 208 6.50 -4.95 -20.84
N LEU A 209 6.55 -5.90 -19.91
CA LEU A 209 5.58 -6.98 -19.87
C LEU A 209 4.19 -6.45 -19.48
N THR A 210 3.15 -7.00 -20.11
CA THR A 210 1.76 -6.51 -19.98
C THR A 210 1.07 -7.01 -18.71
N VAL A 211 1.43 -8.21 -18.26
CA VAL A 211 0.93 -8.81 -17.01
C VAL A 211 1.63 -8.17 -15.82
N VAL A 212 0.89 -7.82 -14.76
CA VAL A 212 1.45 -7.10 -13.60
C VAL A 212 2.51 -7.93 -12.89
N ALA A 213 2.24 -9.22 -12.66
CA ALA A 213 3.16 -10.17 -12.04
C ALA A 213 3.36 -11.40 -12.96
N PRO A 214 4.21 -11.31 -13.97
CA PRO A 214 4.43 -12.39 -14.93
C PRO A 214 5.38 -13.46 -14.37
N VAL A 215 5.22 -14.69 -14.88
CA VAL A 215 6.22 -15.76 -14.77
C VAL A 215 7.27 -15.54 -15.86
N VAL A 216 8.53 -15.66 -15.50
CA VAL A 216 9.68 -15.58 -16.42
C VAL A 216 10.58 -16.82 -16.24
N SER A 217 11.43 -17.10 -17.21
CA SER A 217 12.42 -18.17 -17.09
C SER A 217 13.75 -17.66 -16.54
N VAL A 218 14.55 -18.54 -15.97
CA VAL A 218 15.92 -18.23 -15.55
C VAL A 218 16.75 -17.77 -16.75
N GLU A 219 16.58 -18.41 -17.91
CA GLU A 219 17.29 -18.09 -19.15
C GLU A 219 17.00 -16.67 -19.61
N SER A 220 15.74 -16.18 -19.49
CA SER A 220 15.41 -14.82 -19.87
C SER A 220 16.08 -13.79 -18.95
N VAL A 221 16.24 -14.08 -17.66
CA VAL A 221 16.97 -13.22 -16.72
C VAL A 221 18.47 -13.21 -17.05
N LEU A 222 19.04 -14.39 -17.39
CA LEU A 222 20.46 -14.50 -17.81
C LEU A 222 20.72 -13.73 -19.11
N GLN A 223 19.79 -13.76 -20.07
CA GLN A 223 19.89 -13.03 -21.33
C GLN A 223 19.85 -11.51 -21.10
N GLU A 224 19.01 -11.04 -20.19
CA GLU A 224 18.92 -9.63 -19.83
C GLU A 224 20.10 -9.12 -19.00
N ASP A 225 20.87 -10.02 -18.35
CA ASP A 225 22.08 -9.74 -17.59
C ASP A 225 21.96 -8.52 -16.66
N PRO A 226 21.06 -8.52 -15.67
CA PRO A 226 20.86 -7.38 -14.77
C PRO A 226 22.10 -7.09 -13.91
N GLU A 227 22.30 -5.82 -13.58
CA GLU A 227 23.40 -5.36 -12.72
C GLU A 227 23.09 -5.55 -11.23
N ALA A 228 21.81 -5.63 -10.87
CA ALA A 228 21.36 -5.88 -9.52
C ALA A 228 20.13 -6.79 -9.53
N ILE A 229 20.02 -7.64 -8.52
CA ILE A 229 18.84 -8.49 -8.28
C ILE A 229 18.33 -8.21 -6.89
N PHE A 230 17.05 -7.90 -6.80
CA PHE A 230 16.32 -7.77 -5.54
C PHE A 230 15.38 -8.94 -5.32
N GLY A 231 15.24 -9.33 -4.08
CA GLY A 231 14.22 -10.26 -3.60
C GLY A 231 13.88 -9.99 -2.15
N THR A 232 12.85 -10.63 -1.64
CA THR A 232 12.45 -10.49 -0.23
C THR A 232 12.98 -11.63 0.62
N ALA A 233 13.28 -11.32 1.90
CA ALA A 233 13.70 -12.30 2.88
C ALA A 233 12.47 -13.04 3.43
N GLU A 234 12.09 -14.14 2.80
CA GLU A 234 11.09 -15.03 3.36
C GLU A 234 11.73 -16.38 3.74
N LYS A 235 11.40 -16.88 4.95
CA LYS A 235 12.07 -18.04 5.55
C LYS A 235 11.97 -19.34 4.74
N ASN A 236 11.06 -19.44 3.78
CA ASN A 236 10.76 -20.68 3.05
C ASN A 236 11.12 -20.66 1.57
N TYR A 237 11.82 -19.61 1.07
CA TYR A 237 12.12 -19.45 -0.35
C TYR A 237 13.61 -19.15 -0.52
N GLY A 238 14.19 -19.71 -1.58
CA GLY A 238 15.60 -19.53 -1.90
C GLY A 238 16.00 -18.06 -2.16
N GLY A 239 15.00 -17.20 -2.40
CA GLY A 239 15.21 -15.78 -2.62
C GLY A 239 16.30 -15.53 -3.66
N VAL A 240 17.08 -14.46 -3.46
CA VAL A 240 18.19 -14.11 -4.38
C VAL A 240 19.33 -15.14 -4.38
N ALA A 241 19.35 -16.11 -3.45
CA ALA A 241 20.34 -17.17 -3.43
C ALA A 241 20.29 -18.09 -4.65
N LEU A 242 19.13 -18.14 -5.35
CA LEU A 242 18.98 -18.81 -6.64
C LEU A 242 20.06 -18.39 -7.65
N TRP A 243 20.53 -17.15 -7.59
CA TRP A 243 21.44 -16.56 -8.58
C TRP A 243 22.92 -16.77 -8.27
N LYS A 244 23.29 -17.22 -7.07
CA LYS A 244 24.69 -17.44 -6.70
C LYS A 244 25.46 -18.41 -7.62
N PRO A 245 24.87 -19.51 -8.15
CA PRO A 245 25.58 -20.40 -9.07
C PRO A 245 25.91 -19.75 -10.43
N TYR A 246 25.25 -18.66 -10.82
CA TYR A 246 25.45 -18.00 -12.11
C TYR A 246 26.54 -16.91 -12.01
N ALA A 247 27.80 -17.34 -11.87
CA ALA A 247 28.95 -16.45 -11.62
C ALA A 247 29.23 -15.44 -12.75
N THR A 248 28.76 -15.71 -13.97
CA THR A 248 28.92 -14.82 -15.12
C THR A 248 27.94 -13.66 -15.13
N LEU A 249 26.80 -13.80 -14.40
CA LEU A 249 25.78 -12.76 -14.31
C LEU A 249 26.35 -11.52 -13.60
N LYS A 250 26.14 -10.33 -14.18
CA LYS A 250 26.67 -9.07 -13.62
C LYS A 250 26.29 -8.87 -12.15
N ALA A 251 25.03 -9.14 -11.79
CA ALA A 251 24.58 -9.02 -10.41
C ALA A 251 25.36 -9.92 -9.46
N THR A 252 25.60 -11.17 -9.84
CA THR A 252 26.35 -12.14 -9.03
C THR A 252 27.83 -11.79 -8.94
N ARG A 253 28.47 -11.51 -10.10
CA ARG A 253 29.89 -11.18 -10.17
C ARG A 253 30.26 -9.94 -9.37
N ASN A 254 29.33 -8.96 -9.30
CA ASN A 254 29.55 -7.69 -8.60
C ASN A 254 28.94 -7.66 -7.19
N ASP A 255 28.53 -8.81 -6.65
CA ASP A 255 27.91 -8.93 -5.31
C ASP A 255 26.70 -8.01 -5.11
N ASN A 256 25.85 -7.93 -6.14
CA ASN A 256 24.63 -7.10 -6.16
C ASN A 256 23.34 -7.95 -6.04
N LEU A 257 23.39 -9.01 -5.23
CA LEU A 257 22.24 -9.80 -4.86
C LEU A 257 21.66 -9.28 -3.54
N PHE A 258 20.59 -8.48 -3.63
CA PHE A 258 20.06 -7.74 -2.50
C PHE A 258 18.76 -8.33 -1.96
N THR A 259 18.72 -8.53 -0.66
CA THR A 259 17.49 -8.90 0.05
C THR A 259 16.95 -7.69 0.79
N VAL A 260 15.63 -7.45 0.68
CA VAL A 260 14.92 -6.41 1.41
C VAL A 260 13.77 -7.06 2.18
N ASP A 261 13.40 -6.45 3.30
CA ASP A 261 12.27 -6.90 4.09
C ASP A 261 10.96 -6.80 3.27
N GLY A 262 10.28 -7.95 3.11
CA GLY A 262 9.03 -8.04 2.37
C GLY A 262 7.91 -7.20 2.98
N ASP A 263 7.87 -7.03 4.29
CA ASP A 263 6.89 -6.17 4.96
C ASP A 263 7.03 -4.69 4.59
N LEU A 264 8.22 -4.27 4.13
CA LEU A 264 8.47 -2.90 3.69
C LEU A 264 8.19 -2.69 2.20
N LEU A 265 8.39 -3.70 1.35
CA LEU A 265 8.25 -3.53 -0.10
C LEU A 265 7.01 -4.19 -0.70
N ASN A 266 6.53 -5.32 -0.14
CA ASN A 266 5.39 -6.05 -0.70
C ASN A 266 4.03 -5.50 -0.22
N ARG A 267 4.04 -4.47 0.61
CA ARG A 267 2.86 -3.82 1.16
C ARG A 267 2.81 -2.36 0.68
N ALA A 268 1.85 -2.03 -0.18
CA ALA A 268 1.65 -0.67 -0.69
C ALA A 268 1.07 0.28 0.39
N GLY A 269 1.75 0.35 1.53
CA GLY A 269 1.42 1.16 2.70
C GLY A 269 2.50 2.19 3.03
N PRO A 270 2.32 2.97 4.10
CA PRO A 270 3.26 4.04 4.48
C PRO A 270 4.72 3.60 4.63
N ARG A 271 4.95 2.38 5.14
CA ARG A 271 6.29 1.83 5.33
C ARG A 271 7.04 1.55 4.02
N MET A 272 6.33 1.43 2.90
CA MET A 272 6.96 1.21 1.59
C MET A 272 7.90 2.36 1.19
N ILE A 273 7.67 3.57 1.67
CA ILE A 273 8.57 4.69 1.42
C ILE A 273 9.94 4.44 2.09
N SER A 274 9.95 3.90 3.30
CA SER A 274 11.20 3.48 3.96
C SER A 274 11.86 2.30 3.24
N GLY A 275 11.06 1.33 2.76
CA GLY A 275 11.56 0.23 1.92
C GLY A 275 12.20 0.75 0.62
N THR A 276 11.58 1.77 0.01
CA THR A 276 12.13 2.44 -1.18
C THR A 276 13.46 3.13 -0.87
N ALA A 277 13.60 3.76 0.29
CA ALA A 277 14.88 4.37 0.70
C ALA A 277 15.99 3.31 0.78
N ILE A 278 15.72 2.16 1.39
CA ILE A 278 16.66 1.03 1.45
C ILE A 278 17.00 0.52 0.04
N MET A 279 16.01 0.40 -0.84
CA MET A 279 16.22 0.00 -2.25
C MET A 279 17.14 0.99 -2.96
N CYS A 280 16.94 2.30 -2.79
CA CYS A 280 17.80 3.34 -3.34
C CYS A 280 19.25 3.22 -2.86
N GLU A 281 19.48 2.95 -1.56
CA GLU A 281 20.82 2.75 -1.01
C GLU A 281 21.50 1.52 -1.61
N LYS A 282 20.77 0.43 -1.84
CA LYS A 282 21.29 -0.78 -2.51
C LYS A 282 21.65 -0.49 -3.98
N LEU A 283 20.86 0.31 -4.70
CA LEU A 283 21.23 0.73 -6.05
C LEU A 283 22.46 1.65 -6.07
N GLU A 284 22.66 2.51 -5.07
CA GLU A 284 23.91 3.26 -4.93
C GLU A 284 25.11 2.34 -4.67
N LEU A 285 24.92 1.26 -3.92
CA LEU A 285 25.95 0.25 -3.74
C LEU A 285 26.31 -0.42 -5.07
N ALA A 286 25.30 -0.82 -5.86
CA ALA A 286 25.50 -1.41 -7.17
C ALA A 286 26.28 -0.46 -8.11
N ARG A 287 25.99 0.85 -8.09
CA ARG A 287 26.75 1.86 -8.86
C ARG A 287 28.22 1.94 -8.43
N ARG A 288 28.49 1.83 -7.15
CA ARG A 288 29.88 1.80 -6.63
C ARG A 288 30.65 0.56 -7.07
N HIS A 289 29.96 -0.59 -7.17
CA HIS A 289 30.59 -1.85 -7.59
C HIS A 289 30.97 -1.86 -9.08
N ARG A 290 30.39 -1.01 -9.94
CA ARG A 290 30.83 -0.82 -11.35
C ARG A 290 32.29 -0.33 -11.46
N LYS A 291 32.81 0.32 -10.41
CA LYS A 291 34.15 0.95 -10.42
C LYS A 291 35.26 0.03 -9.90
N LYS A 292 34.88 -1.18 -9.49
CA LYS A 292 35.84 -2.21 -9.08
C LYS A 292 36.08 -3.19 -10.21
#